data_69f646ebfcbd50c564c8516d2e15838c
#
_entry.id   69f646ebfcbd50c564c8516d2e15838c
#
_cell.length_a   1.000
_cell.length_b   1.000
_cell.length_c   1.000
_cell.angle_alpha   90.00
_cell.angle_beta   90.00
_cell.angle_gamma   90.00
#
_symmetry.space_group_name_H-M   'P 1'
#
loop_
_entity.id
_entity.type
_entity.pdbx_description
1 polymer ?
#
loop_
_entity_poly.entity_id
_entity_poly.type
_entity_poly.pdbx_seq_one_letter_code
_entity_poly.pdbx_strand_id
1 'polypeptide(L)'
;MVEVICYHCESDQSTPYDSENGFHIVKCSGCGMLYLNPRPGQDEIDAATKSGMHRGDELLEVTTEFKQFLKDIYLKNLNDFNYADLFSQGKKVDWLDIGCGHGEFVQALNELGGENINILGLEPNEKKREGAIKRGLNVDFFDTTLHDGTYDVISALNVYSHLPNPSEDIAQWCSMLNEGGELFLQTGDSADLEQKHHHRPYSLPDHLSFTSRRLLIELLENIGMEVIQVEGYRMGQFPRFTPVELVKECIRFFHPGHTATFHFFPTHPNRDMYIRARKPHK
;
A
#
# COMPACT_ATOMS: atom_id res chain seq x y z
N MET A 1 22.33 8.55 -0.07
CA MET A 1 21.70 8.19 -1.35
C MET A 1 22.41 6.98 -1.91
N VAL A 2 21.67 5.96 -2.37
CA VAL A 2 22.19 4.67 -2.84
C VAL A 2 21.61 4.40 -4.24
N GLU A 3 22.49 4.05 -5.19
CA GLU A 3 22.09 3.55 -6.50
C GLU A 3 21.52 2.13 -6.33
N VAL A 4 20.41 1.85 -7.00
CA VAL A 4 19.74 0.54 -6.95
C VAL A 4 19.41 0.06 -8.36
N ILE A 5 19.30 -1.26 -8.51
CA ILE A 5 18.78 -1.92 -9.71
C ILE A 5 17.27 -2.07 -9.61
N CYS A 6 16.61 -2.43 -10.70
CA CYS A 6 15.17 -2.64 -10.71
C CYS A 6 14.76 -3.79 -9.77
N TYR A 7 13.85 -3.54 -8.83
CA TYR A 7 13.37 -4.53 -7.86
C TYR A 7 12.58 -5.69 -8.48
N HIS A 8 12.09 -5.53 -9.73
CA HIS A 8 11.25 -6.53 -10.37
C HIS A 8 12.04 -7.45 -11.31
N CYS A 9 12.96 -6.91 -12.12
CA CYS A 9 13.66 -7.69 -13.15
C CYS A 9 15.20 -7.62 -13.05
N GLU A 10 15.72 -7.01 -11.98
CA GLU A 10 17.15 -6.88 -11.68
C GLU A 10 17.96 -6.15 -12.78
N SER A 11 17.30 -5.48 -13.71
CA SER A 11 17.98 -4.68 -14.72
C SER A 11 18.62 -3.44 -14.10
N ASP A 12 19.84 -3.13 -14.50
CA ASP A 12 20.55 -1.88 -14.18
C ASP A 12 20.27 -0.75 -15.18
N GLN A 13 19.51 -1.05 -16.23
CA GLN A 13 19.19 -0.10 -17.30
C GLN A 13 17.88 0.63 -16.98
N SER A 14 17.96 1.95 -16.88
CA SER A 14 16.78 2.79 -16.66
C SER A 14 16.89 4.13 -17.39
N THR A 15 15.77 4.80 -17.56
CA THR A 15 15.68 6.14 -18.17
C THR A 15 15.03 7.11 -17.18
N PRO A 16 15.43 8.40 -17.18
CA PRO A 16 14.75 9.42 -16.36
C PRO A 16 13.25 9.47 -16.69
N TYR A 17 12.43 9.60 -15.66
CA TYR A 17 10.99 9.65 -15.81
C TYR A 17 10.39 10.94 -15.23
N ASP A 18 10.65 11.26 -13.95
CA ASP A 18 10.12 12.44 -13.27
C ASP A 18 10.95 12.78 -12.02
N SER A 19 10.57 13.87 -11.32
CA SER A 19 11.24 14.26 -10.08
C SER A 19 10.30 15.02 -9.14
N GLU A 20 10.53 14.91 -7.83
CA GLU A 20 9.82 15.64 -6.78
C GLU A 20 10.73 15.77 -5.55
N ASN A 21 10.69 16.90 -4.86
CA ASN A 21 11.46 17.14 -3.63
C ASN A 21 12.98 16.88 -3.76
N GLY A 22 13.55 17.01 -4.98
CA GLY A 22 14.97 16.75 -5.26
C GLY A 22 15.32 15.25 -5.42
N PHE A 23 14.32 14.37 -5.42
CA PHE A 23 14.47 12.95 -5.75
C PHE A 23 14.02 12.68 -7.19
N HIS A 24 14.61 11.65 -7.80
CA HIS A 24 14.36 11.29 -9.19
C HIS A 24 13.69 9.93 -9.31
N ILE A 25 12.62 9.88 -10.10
CA ILE A 25 12.00 8.63 -10.53
C ILE A 25 12.62 8.24 -11.87
N VAL A 26 13.00 6.98 -11.97
CA VAL A 26 13.46 6.37 -13.22
C VAL A 26 12.48 5.29 -13.67
N LYS A 27 12.46 5.03 -14.98
CA LYS A 27 11.72 3.93 -15.59
C LYS A 27 12.68 2.83 -15.99
N CYS A 28 12.48 1.62 -15.49
CA CYS A 28 13.23 0.45 -15.90
C CYS A 28 13.06 0.19 -17.40
N SER A 29 14.16 0.05 -18.13
CA SER A 29 14.14 -0.24 -19.58
C SER A 29 13.71 -1.68 -19.88
N GLY A 30 13.87 -2.61 -18.92
CA GLY A 30 13.51 -4.01 -19.07
C GLY A 30 12.02 -4.27 -18.87
N CYS A 31 11.47 -3.88 -17.73
CA CYS A 31 10.09 -4.23 -17.34
C CYS A 31 9.13 -3.04 -17.27
N GLY A 32 9.62 -1.80 -17.26
CA GLY A 32 8.80 -0.61 -17.17
C GLY A 32 8.43 -0.17 -15.75
N MET A 33 8.91 -0.83 -14.71
CA MET A 33 8.73 -0.43 -13.32
C MET A 33 9.27 0.97 -13.08
N LEU A 34 8.58 1.77 -12.27
CA LEU A 34 9.06 3.08 -11.84
C LEU A 34 9.59 3.00 -10.42
N TYR A 35 10.75 3.60 -10.17
CA TYR A 35 11.37 3.58 -8.84
C TYR A 35 12.32 4.77 -8.63
N LEU A 36 12.59 5.07 -7.36
CA LEU A 36 13.60 6.09 -7.01
C LEU A 36 15.00 5.58 -7.29
N ASN A 37 15.78 6.37 -8.04
CA ASN A 37 17.18 6.08 -8.25
C ASN A 37 17.99 7.37 -8.51
N PRO A 38 18.98 7.72 -7.64
CA PRO A 38 19.31 7.05 -6.37
C PRO A 38 18.24 7.28 -5.28
N ARG A 39 18.09 6.32 -4.37
CA ARG A 39 17.15 6.39 -3.24
C ARG A 39 17.86 6.70 -1.91
N PRO A 40 17.11 7.07 -0.84
CA PRO A 40 17.65 7.12 0.52
C PRO A 40 18.28 5.78 0.93
N GLY A 41 19.30 5.84 1.77
CA GLY A 41 19.90 4.65 2.38
C GLY A 41 18.94 3.95 3.33
N GLN A 42 19.23 2.68 3.67
CA GLN A 42 18.33 1.88 4.52
C GLN A 42 18.10 2.54 5.87
N ASP A 43 19.17 3.03 6.54
CA ASP A 43 19.04 3.70 7.84
C ASP A 43 18.13 4.93 7.79
N GLU A 44 18.17 5.70 6.68
CA GLU A 44 17.31 6.87 6.49
C GLU A 44 15.86 6.47 6.28
N ILE A 45 15.60 5.40 5.52
CA ILE A 45 14.26 4.84 5.30
C ILE A 45 13.69 4.33 6.63
N ASP A 46 14.46 3.55 7.39
CA ASP A 46 14.02 2.97 8.66
C ASP A 46 13.70 4.06 9.69
N ALA A 47 14.55 5.09 9.78
CA ALA A 47 14.30 6.24 10.66
C ALA A 47 13.03 7.02 10.26
N ALA A 48 12.82 7.24 8.96
CA ALA A 48 11.65 7.94 8.46
C ALA A 48 10.36 7.13 8.66
N THR A 49 10.40 5.83 8.38
CA THR A 49 9.27 4.92 8.58
C THR A 49 8.87 4.84 10.06
N LYS A 50 9.86 4.76 10.96
CA LYS A 50 9.66 4.69 12.41
C LYS A 50 9.08 5.99 12.98
N SER A 51 9.60 7.15 12.58
CA SER A 51 9.17 8.46 13.07
C SER A 51 7.95 9.03 12.32
N GLY A 52 7.75 8.65 11.08
CA GLY A 52 6.81 9.27 10.14
C GLY A 52 7.30 10.59 9.56
N MET A 53 8.60 10.89 9.68
CA MET A 53 9.19 12.15 9.24
C MET A 53 10.43 11.92 8.39
N HIS A 54 10.42 12.46 7.17
CA HIS A 54 11.58 12.43 6.29
C HIS A 54 12.47 13.65 6.54
N ARG A 55 13.76 13.41 6.80
CA ARG A 55 14.75 14.45 7.12
C ARG A 55 14.35 15.34 8.28
N GLY A 56 13.82 14.71 9.36
CA GLY A 56 13.45 15.42 10.57
C GLY A 56 12.38 16.48 10.39
N ASP A 57 11.30 16.18 9.62
CA ASP A 57 10.18 17.06 9.24
C ASP A 57 10.48 18.16 8.20
N GLU A 58 11.71 18.25 7.73
CA GLU A 58 12.09 19.25 6.72
C GLU A 58 11.42 19.03 5.36
N LEU A 59 11.05 17.80 5.03
CA LEU A 59 10.49 17.44 3.73
C LEU A 59 9.04 16.97 3.79
N LEU A 60 8.76 15.98 4.62
CA LEU A 60 7.46 15.32 4.62
C LEU A 60 7.16 14.71 5.98
N GLU A 61 6.02 15.10 6.56
CA GLU A 61 5.43 14.42 7.71
C GLU A 61 4.27 13.54 7.22
N VAL A 62 4.35 12.23 7.49
CA VAL A 62 3.35 11.23 7.06
C VAL A 62 2.53 10.65 8.20
N THR A 63 2.68 11.21 9.41
CA THR A 63 1.90 10.79 10.58
C THR A 63 0.51 11.42 10.52
N THR A 64 -0.53 10.57 10.52
CA THR A 64 -1.93 10.98 10.51
C THR A 64 -2.64 10.46 11.76
N GLU A 65 -3.95 10.78 11.89
CA GLU A 65 -4.80 10.25 12.94
C GLU A 65 -5.70 9.12 12.40
N PHE A 66 -6.22 8.29 13.33
CA PHE A 66 -7.24 7.28 13.02
C PHE A 66 -8.47 7.93 12.35
N LYS A 67 -8.98 7.28 11.30
CA LYS A 67 -10.09 7.79 10.50
C LYS A 67 -11.24 6.78 10.45
N GLN A 68 -12.31 7.07 11.16
CA GLN A 68 -13.50 6.21 11.19
C GLN A 68 -14.04 5.91 9.78
N PHE A 69 -14.09 6.91 8.88
CA PHE A 69 -14.57 6.70 7.52
C PHE A 69 -13.71 5.71 6.73
N LEU A 70 -12.40 5.63 7.01
CA LEU A 70 -11.50 4.68 6.35
C LEU A 70 -11.77 3.25 6.84
N LYS A 71 -11.99 3.07 8.15
CA LYS A 71 -12.45 1.80 8.72
C LYS A 71 -13.73 1.32 8.03
N ASP A 72 -14.70 2.21 7.83
CA ASP A 72 -15.98 1.87 7.18
C ASP A 72 -15.81 1.50 5.70
N ILE A 73 -14.88 2.15 4.99
CA ILE A 73 -14.49 1.78 3.62
C ILE A 73 -13.87 0.37 3.60
N TYR A 74 -12.95 0.08 4.51
CA TYR A 74 -12.33 -1.24 4.59
C TYR A 74 -13.34 -2.33 4.91
N LEU A 75 -14.27 -2.09 5.83
CA LEU A 75 -15.35 -3.03 6.13
C LEU A 75 -16.22 -3.32 4.89
N LYS A 76 -16.57 -2.28 4.13
CA LYS A 76 -17.27 -2.45 2.87
C LYS A 76 -16.47 -3.28 1.88
N ASN A 77 -15.18 -2.98 1.70
CA ASN A 77 -14.33 -3.71 0.76
C ASN A 77 -14.19 -5.19 1.15
N LEU A 78 -14.00 -5.50 2.43
CA LEU A 78 -13.95 -6.88 2.93
C LEU A 78 -15.24 -7.66 2.57
N ASN A 79 -16.40 -7.02 2.67
CA ASN A 79 -17.68 -7.62 2.24
C ASN A 79 -17.73 -7.78 0.71
N ASP A 80 -17.32 -6.79 -0.06
CA ASP A 80 -17.29 -6.84 -1.54
C ASP A 80 -16.34 -7.96 -2.05
N PHE A 81 -15.28 -8.28 -1.28
CA PHE A 81 -14.36 -9.40 -1.55
C PHE A 81 -14.81 -10.74 -0.93
N ASN A 82 -16.00 -10.80 -0.31
CA ASN A 82 -16.60 -11.99 0.31
C ASN A 82 -15.77 -12.60 1.46
N TYR A 83 -14.98 -11.79 2.18
CA TYR A 83 -14.24 -12.28 3.35
C TYR A 83 -15.15 -12.69 4.51
N ALA A 84 -16.40 -12.21 4.56
CA ALA A 84 -17.41 -12.67 5.53
C ALA A 84 -17.63 -14.20 5.47
N ASP A 85 -17.54 -14.79 4.28
CA ASP A 85 -17.72 -16.23 4.07
C ASP A 85 -16.60 -17.04 4.74
N LEU A 86 -15.38 -16.49 4.80
CA LEU A 86 -14.24 -17.13 5.44
C LEU A 86 -14.48 -17.33 6.95
N PHE A 87 -15.12 -16.36 7.60
CA PHE A 87 -15.42 -16.40 9.04
C PHE A 87 -16.64 -17.25 9.37
N SER A 88 -17.47 -17.59 8.39
CA SER A 88 -18.69 -18.41 8.60
C SER A 88 -18.42 -19.91 8.67
N GLN A 89 -17.21 -20.37 8.35
CA GLN A 89 -16.85 -21.79 8.23
C GLN A 89 -16.59 -22.49 9.57
N GLY A 90 -16.74 -21.80 10.70
CA GLY A 90 -16.56 -22.37 12.04
C GLY A 90 -15.11 -22.65 12.46
N LYS A 91 -14.13 -22.31 11.62
CA LYS A 91 -12.70 -22.32 11.93
C LYS A 91 -12.25 -20.89 12.24
N LYS A 92 -11.41 -20.73 13.24
CA LYS A 92 -10.78 -19.46 13.54
C LYS A 92 -9.71 -19.14 12.48
N VAL A 93 -9.74 -17.94 11.94
CA VAL A 93 -8.83 -17.46 10.89
C VAL A 93 -7.66 -16.72 11.52
N ASP A 94 -6.45 -17.12 11.24
CA ASP A 94 -5.24 -16.41 11.64
C ASP A 94 -4.85 -15.40 10.54
N TRP A 95 -4.92 -14.10 10.87
CA TRP A 95 -4.69 -12.99 9.93
C TRP A 95 -3.54 -12.09 10.38
N LEU A 96 -2.59 -11.86 9.49
CA LEU A 96 -1.50 -10.89 9.67
C LEU A 96 -1.77 -9.66 8.78
N ASP A 97 -1.81 -8.47 9.38
CA ASP A 97 -1.94 -7.20 8.64
C ASP A 97 -0.64 -6.41 8.71
N ILE A 98 0.05 -6.30 7.60
CA ILE A 98 1.37 -5.68 7.47
C ILE A 98 1.21 -4.21 7.13
N GLY A 99 1.86 -3.32 7.93
CA GLY A 99 1.71 -1.88 7.80
C GLY A 99 0.32 -1.40 8.22
N CYS A 100 -0.19 -1.91 9.35
CA CYS A 100 -1.58 -1.71 9.77
C CYS A 100 -1.94 -0.25 10.12
N GLY A 101 -1.00 0.66 10.13
CA GLY A 101 -1.22 2.07 10.40
C GLY A 101 -1.82 2.32 11.79
N HIS A 102 -2.86 3.15 11.83
CA HIS A 102 -3.61 3.37 13.07
C HIS A 102 -4.57 2.23 13.41
N GLY A 103 -4.62 1.16 12.61
CA GLY A 103 -5.44 -0.02 12.85
C GLY A 103 -6.86 0.07 12.30
N GLU A 104 -7.13 0.94 11.32
CA GLU A 104 -8.45 1.05 10.70
C GLU A 104 -8.88 -0.28 10.07
N PHE A 105 -7.96 -0.94 9.35
CA PHE A 105 -8.25 -2.23 8.72
C PHE A 105 -8.36 -3.36 9.75
N VAL A 106 -7.47 -3.39 10.75
CA VAL A 106 -7.54 -4.34 11.87
C VAL A 106 -8.87 -4.24 12.61
N GLN A 107 -9.36 -3.01 12.83
CA GLN A 107 -10.65 -2.80 13.48
C GLN A 107 -11.83 -3.25 12.59
N ALA A 108 -11.76 -3.03 11.28
CA ALA A 108 -12.76 -3.53 10.34
C ALA A 108 -12.81 -5.06 10.31
N LEU A 109 -11.65 -5.73 10.35
CA LEU A 109 -11.54 -7.18 10.43
C LEU A 109 -12.12 -7.72 11.75
N ASN A 110 -11.80 -7.09 12.89
CA ASN A 110 -12.38 -7.48 14.18
C ASN A 110 -13.91 -7.34 14.19
N GLU A 111 -14.44 -6.29 13.55
CA GLU A 111 -15.90 -6.10 13.44
C GLU A 111 -16.55 -7.18 12.55
N LEU A 112 -15.89 -7.57 11.46
CA LEU A 112 -16.41 -8.57 10.52
C LEU A 112 -16.27 -10.01 11.04
N GLY A 113 -15.11 -10.35 11.61
CA GLY A 113 -14.77 -11.73 12.01
C GLY A 113 -15.20 -12.08 13.44
N GLY A 114 -15.36 -11.07 14.32
CA GLY A 114 -15.74 -11.28 15.72
C GLY A 114 -14.80 -12.26 16.44
N GLU A 115 -15.37 -13.33 17.02
CA GLU A 115 -14.62 -14.36 17.72
C GLU A 115 -13.91 -15.37 16.79
N ASN A 116 -14.23 -15.32 15.48
CA ASN A 116 -13.72 -16.25 14.48
C ASN A 116 -12.43 -15.78 13.81
N ILE A 117 -11.78 -14.76 14.35
CA ILE A 117 -10.52 -14.24 13.81
C ILE A 117 -9.50 -14.02 14.92
N ASN A 118 -8.24 -14.33 14.62
CA ASN A 118 -7.07 -13.86 15.35
C ASN A 118 -6.32 -12.88 14.44
N ILE A 119 -6.18 -11.65 14.86
CA ILE A 119 -5.47 -10.65 14.07
C ILE A 119 -4.22 -10.22 14.82
N LEU A 120 -3.11 -10.16 14.07
CA LEU A 120 -1.91 -9.43 14.45
C LEU A 120 -1.67 -8.34 13.41
N GLY A 121 -1.62 -7.09 13.83
CA GLY A 121 -1.15 -5.98 13.00
C GLY A 121 0.33 -5.71 13.23
N LEU A 122 1.09 -5.41 12.18
CA LEU A 122 2.48 -4.96 12.29
C LEU A 122 2.58 -3.52 11.80
N GLU A 123 3.16 -2.62 12.60
CA GLU A 123 3.30 -1.21 12.27
C GLU A 123 4.67 -0.67 12.73
N PRO A 124 5.52 -0.17 11.80
CA PRO A 124 6.83 0.38 12.18
C PRO A 124 6.73 1.75 12.84
N ASN A 125 5.74 2.58 12.48
CA ASN A 125 5.59 3.92 13.03
C ASN A 125 5.13 3.88 14.48
N GLU A 126 5.95 4.45 15.38
CA GLU A 126 5.71 4.41 16.82
C GLU A 126 4.38 5.06 17.24
N LYS A 127 4.07 6.24 16.71
CA LYS A 127 2.85 6.97 17.06
C LYS A 127 1.59 6.23 16.59
N LYS A 128 1.62 5.68 15.37
CA LYS A 128 0.50 4.90 14.82
C LYS A 128 0.28 3.63 15.64
N ARG A 129 1.36 2.87 15.90
CA ARG A 129 1.33 1.65 16.71
C ARG A 129 0.78 1.90 18.11
N GLU A 130 1.32 2.89 18.84
CA GLU A 130 0.80 3.26 20.17
C GLU A 130 -0.67 3.65 20.13
N GLY A 131 -1.09 4.40 19.11
CA GLY A 131 -2.48 4.77 18.90
C GLY A 131 -3.40 3.56 18.69
N ALA A 132 -2.97 2.56 17.93
CA ALA A 132 -3.70 1.31 17.72
C ALA A 132 -3.79 0.48 19.02
N ILE A 133 -2.68 0.32 19.74
CA ILE A 133 -2.64 -0.39 21.04
C ILE A 133 -3.55 0.28 22.06
N LYS A 134 -3.55 1.62 22.16
CA LYS A 134 -4.45 2.38 23.06
C LYS A 134 -5.94 2.15 22.75
N ARG A 135 -6.29 1.77 21.53
CA ARG A 135 -7.66 1.36 21.14
C ARG A 135 -7.97 -0.12 21.39
N GLY A 136 -7.04 -0.86 22.01
CA GLY A 136 -7.23 -2.26 22.35
C GLY A 136 -6.97 -3.22 21.18
N LEU A 137 -6.30 -2.77 20.10
CA LEU A 137 -5.94 -3.61 18.98
C LEU A 137 -4.64 -4.40 19.26
N ASN A 138 -4.57 -5.63 18.76
CA ASN A 138 -3.36 -6.45 18.83
C ASN A 138 -2.40 -6.03 17.72
N VAL A 139 -1.45 -5.15 18.06
CA VAL A 139 -0.48 -4.58 17.12
C VAL A 139 0.92 -4.63 17.72
N ASP A 140 1.89 -5.04 16.91
CA ASP A 140 3.29 -5.12 17.28
C ASP A 140 4.18 -4.33 16.31
N PHE A 141 5.47 -4.25 16.63
CA PHE A 141 6.46 -3.64 15.76
C PHE A 141 6.61 -4.44 14.45
N PHE A 142 6.81 -3.70 13.37
CA PHE A 142 7.05 -4.31 12.06
C PHE A 142 8.45 -4.93 12.00
N ASP A 143 8.52 -6.20 12.33
CA ASP A 143 9.67 -7.05 12.11
C ASP A 143 9.17 -8.47 11.86
N THR A 144 9.03 -8.83 10.59
CA THR A 144 8.52 -10.15 10.20
C THR A 144 9.44 -11.29 10.60
N THR A 145 10.70 -11.00 10.93
CA THR A 145 11.67 -12.04 11.40
C THR A 145 11.39 -12.49 12.84
N LEU A 146 10.65 -11.70 13.62
CA LEU A 146 10.24 -12.03 14.98
C LEU A 146 8.96 -12.89 15.03
N HIS A 147 8.33 -13.11 13.88
CA HIS A 147 7.07 -13.84 13.76
C HIS A 147 7.29 -15.10 12.91
N ASP A 148 7.40 -16.25 13.56
CA ASP A 148 7.58 -17.58 12.97
C ASP A 148 6.26 -18.32 12.72
N GLY A 149 5.13 -17.65 12.97
CA GLY A 149 3.78 -18.18 12.74
C GLY A 149 3.45 -18.33 11.26
N THR A 150 2.44 -19.15 10.99
CA THR A 150 1.80 -19.24 9.68
C THR A 150 0.38 -18.70 9.73
N TYR A 151 -0.09 -18.12 8.61
CA TYR A 151 -1.34 -17.38 8.55
C TYR A 151 -2.26 -17.90 7.45
N ASP A 152 -3.56 -17.83 7.68
CA ASP A 152 -4.55 -18.13 6.65
C ASP A 152 -4.70 -16.97 5.68
N VAL A 153 -4.48 -15.71 6.16
CA VAL A 153 -4.45 -14.53 5.31
C VAL A 153 -3.34 -13.58 5.77
N ILE A 154 -2.62 -13.03 4.82
CA ILE A 154 -1.70 -11.89 5.04
C ILE A 154 -2.19 -10.73 4.19
N SER A 155 -2.35 -9.55 4.79
CA SER A 155 -2.71 -8.32 4.08
C SER A 155 -1.61 -7.27 4.17
N ALA A 156 -1.50 -6.44 3.12
CA ALA A 156 -0.67 -5.25 3.11
C ALA A 156 -1.35 -4.17 2.25
N LEU A 157 -1.91 -3.16 2.91
CA LEU A 157 -2.71 -2.12 2.25
C LEU A 157 -1.93 -0.81 2.23
N ASN A 158 -1.61 -0.32 1.02
CA ASN A 158 -0.76 0.86 0.80
C ASN A 158 0.66 0.74 1.39
N VAL A 159 1.24 -0.45 1.36
CA VAL A 159 2.59 -0.70 1.90
C VAL A 159 3.62 -0.83 0.79
N TYR A 160 3.25 -1.41 -0.35
CA TYR A 160 4.17 -1.78 -1.44
C TYR A 160 5.15 -0.67 -1.83
N SER A 161 4.64 0.56 -2.00
CA SER A 161 5.46 1.70 -2.46
C SER A 161 6.50 2.16 -1.44
N HIS A 162 6.36 1.79 -0.17
CA HIS A 162 7.28 2.15 0.91
C HIS A 162 8.39 1.12 1.14
N LEU A 163 8.26 -0.06 0.52
CA LEU A 163 9.19 -1.17 0.72
C LEU A 163 10.52 -0.91 0.01
N PRO A 164 11.66 -1.10 0.69
CA PRO A 164 12.98 -0.99 0.07
C PRO A 164 13.24 -2.05 -1.00
N ASN A 165 12.69 -3.26 -0.83
CA ASN A 165 12.73 -4.35 -1.81
C ASN A 165 11.40 -5.12 -1.84
N PRO A 166 10.37 -4.58 -2.53
CA PRO A 166 9.04 -5.16 -2.49
C PRO A 166 8.97 -6.61 -3.01
N SER A 167 9.86 -7.02 -3.89
CA SER A 167 9.86 -8.39 -4.42
C SER A 167 10.29 -9.41 -3.37
N GLU A 168 11.34 -9.13 -2.61
CA GLU A 168 11.81 -9.99 -1.51
C GLU A 168 10.81 -10.00 -0.36
N ASP A 169 10.29 -8.83 0.04
CA ASP A 169 9.34 -8.71 1.13
C ASP A 169 8.06 -9.51 0.86
N ILE A 170 7.48 -9.38 -0.34
CA ILE A 170 6.29 -10.14 -0.73
C ILE A 170 6.57 -11.64 -0.78
N ALA A 171 7.72 -12.07 -1.30
CA ALA A 171 8.09 -13.48 -1.32
C ALA A 171 8.22 -14.05 0.12
N GLN A 172 8.81 -13.29 1.03
CA GLN A 172 8.89 -13.66 2.44
C GLN A 172 7.49 -13.80 3.06
N TRP A 173 6.60 -12.84 2.85
CA TRP A 173 5.23 -12.90 3.38
C TRP A 173 4.46 -14.10 2.83
N CYS A 174 4.58 -14.39 1.53
CA CYS A 174 3.96 -15.57 0.93
C CYS A 174 4.50 -16.88 1.52
N SER A 175 5.77 -16.91 1.98
CA SER A 175 6.31 -18.08 2.66
C SER A 175 5.63 -18.37 4.00
N MET A 176 5.14 -17.32 4.69
CA MET A 176 4.43 -17.39 5.97
C MET A 176 2.95 -17.79 5.83
N LEU A 177 2.42 -17.91 4.61
CA LEU A 177 1.04 -18.40 4.40
C LEU A 177 0.93 -19.89 4.59
N ASN A 178 -0.17 -20.33 5.19
CA ASN A 178 -0.62 -21.72 5.16
C ASN A 178 -0.86 -22.17 3.72
N GLU A 179 -0.87 -23.48 3.46
CA GLU A 179 -1.35 -24.02 2.18
C GLU A 179 -2.82 -23.64 1.97
N GLY A 180 -3.15 -23.12 0.81
CA GLY A 180 -4.47 -22.53 0.53
C GLY A 180 -4.69 -21.13 1.13
N GLY A 181 -3.72 -20.60 1.90
CA GLY A 181 -3.78 -19.25 2.47
C GLY A 181 -3.66 -18.16 1.40
N GLU A 182 -4.12 -16.96 1.72
CA GLU A 182 -4.25 -15.86 0.76
C GLU A 182 -3.40 -14.64 1.14
N LEU A 183 -2.77 -14.04 0.13
CA LEU A 183 -2.21 -12.70 0.19
C LEU A 183 -3.26 -11.70 -0.33
N PHE A 184 -3.55 -10.65 0.44
CA PHE A 184 -4.45 -9.56 0.09
C PHE A 184 -3.70 -8.24 0.06
N LEU A 185 -3.41 -7.73 -1.13
CA LEU A 185 -2.67 -6.48 -1.32
C LEU A 185 -3.55 -5.37 -1.86
N GLN A 186 -3.27 -4.14 -1.40
CA GLN A 186 -3.73 -2.91 -2.04
C GLN A 186 -2.52 -2.04 -2.35
N THR A 187 -2.42 -1.58 -3.61
CA THR A 187 -1.34 -0.69 -4.03
C THR A 187 -1.74 0.12 -5.26
N GLY A 188 -0.90 1.07 -5.67
CA GLY A 188 -1.06 1.80 -6.91
C GLY A 188 -0.92 0.91 -8.14
N ASP A 189 -1.70 1.20 -9.18
CA ASP A 189 -1.63 0.58 -10.53
C ASP A 189 -1.23 1.65 -11.53
N SER A 190 0.03 2.10 -11.49
CA SER A 190 0.42 3.33 -12.18
C SER A 190 1.62 3.22 -13.11
N ALA A 191 2.54 2.23 -12.95
CA ALA A 191 3.77 2.17 -13.74
C ALA A 191 3.54 2.05 -15.27
N ASP A 192 2.43 1.43 -15.67
CA ASP A 192 2.05 1.29 -17.09
C ASP A 192 1.16 2.45 -17.60
N LEU A 193 0.81 3.42 -16.73
CA LEU A 193 0.03 4.59 -17.13
C LEU A 193 0.93 5.69 -17.73
N GLU A 194 0.31 6.56 -18.52
CA GLU A 194 0.96 7.79 -18.91
C GLU A 194 1.16 8.72 -17.70
N GLN A 195 2.26 9.45 -17.67
CA GLN A 195 2.65 10.35 -16.57
C GLN A 195 1.53 11.30 -16.10
N LYS A 196 0.71 11.82 -17.04
CA LYS A 196 -0.44 12.70 -16.73
C LYS A 196 -1.54 12.05 -15.88
N HIS A 197 -1.55 10.71 -15.78
CA HIS A 197 -2.54 9.94 -15.03
C HIS A 197 -2.07 9.52 -13.64
N HIS A 198 -0.82 9.79 -13.29
CA HIS A 198 -0.30 9.47 -11.96
C HIS A 198 -0.92 10.34 -10.88
N HIS A 199 -0.96 9.83 -9.65
CA HIS A 199 -1.25 10.63 -8.48
C HIS A 199 -0.18 11.70 -8.29
N ARG A 200 -0.59 12.89 -7.90
CA ARG A 200 0.29 14.00 -7.55
C ARG A 200 -0.15 14.60 -6.21
N PRO A 201 0.78 14.93 -5.33
CA PRO A 201 2.23 14.67 -5.40
C PRO A 201 2.55 13.16 -5.37
N TYR A 202 3.76 12.77 -5.79
CA TYR A 202 4.26 11.40 -5.65
C TYR A 202 4.56 11.03 -4.20
N SER A 203 4.72 12.04 -3.33
CA SER A 203 5.12 11.90 -1.92
C SER A 203 6.55 11.35 -1.77
N LEU A 204 7.48 11.85 -2.60
CA LEU A 204 8.88 11.44 -2.46
C LEU A 204 9.56 12.11 -1.27
N PRO A 205 10.42 11.42 -0.53
CA PRO A 205 10.92 10.06 -0.75
C PRO A 205 10.19 8.96 0.04
N ASP A 206 8.97 9.20 0.53
CA ASP A 206 8.17 8.21 1.25
C ASP A 206 7.80 7.02 0.34
N HIS A 207 7.44 7.31 -0.91
CA HIS A 207 7.25 6.28 -1.93
C HIS A 207 8.57 6.01 -2.68
N LEU A 208 9.04 4.77 -2.62
CA LEU A 208 10.29 4.30 -3.23
C LEU A 208 10.08 3.66 -4.61
N SER A 209 8.88 3.10 -4.85
CA SER A 209 8.58 2.42 -6.10
C SER A 209 7.09 2.48 -6.46
N PHE A 210 6.82 2.34 -7.76
CA PHE A 210 5.46 2.35 -8.31
C PHE A 210 5.33 1.17 -9.25
N THR A 211 4.39 0.30 -8.95
CA THR A 211 4.12 -0.93 -9.72
C THR A 211 2.93 -0.74 -10.66
N SER A 212 2.61 -1.80 -11.40
CA SER A 212 1.38 -1.95 -12.17
C SER A 212 0.76 -3.31 -11.93
N ARG A 213 -0.50 -3.45 -12.31
CA ARG A 213 -1.22 -4.73 -12.30
C ARG A 213 -0.42 -5.85 -12.95
N ARG A 214 0.12 -5.59 -14.13
CA ARG A 214 0.93 -6.56 -14.87
C ARG A 214 2.16 -7.00 -14.07
N LEU A 215 2.94 -6.05 -13.58
CA LEU A 215 4.16 -6.34 -12.81
C LEU A 215 3.86 -7.10 -11.51
N LEU A 216 2.79 -6.73 -10.82
CA LEU A 216 2.44 -7.40 -9.57
C LEU A 216 1.91 -8.83 -9.81
N ILE A 217 1.14 -9.06 -10.87
CA ILE A 217 0.73 -10.41 -11.28
C ILE A 217 1.95 -11.25 -11.63
N GLU A 218 2.85 -10.74 -12.47
CA GLU A 218 4.11 -11.42 -12.85
C GLU A 218 4.94 -11.79 -11.61
N LEU A 219 5.08 -10.87 -10.64
CA LEU A 219 5.79 -11.15 -9.39
C LEU A 219 5.15 -12.31 -8.61
N LEU A 220 3.83 -12.24 -8.40
CA LEU A 220 3.09 -13.23 -7.62
C LEU A 220 3.13 -14.62 -8.27
N GLU A 221 2.95 -14.70 -9.59
CA GLU A 221 3.03 -15.96 -10.34
C GLU A 221 4.46 -16.54 -10.30
N ASN A 222 5.50 -15.70 -10.44
CA ASN A 222 6.90 -16.14 -10.38
C ASN A 222 7.29 -16.72 -9.01
N ILE A 223 6.68 -16.26 -7.91
CA ILE A 223 6.90 -16.85 -6.58
C ILE A 223 5.94 -18.01 -6.28
N GLY A 224 5.16 -18.46 -7.26
CA GLY A 224 4.30 -19.65 -7.18
C GLY A 224 2.93 -19.40 -6.55
N MET A 225 2.46 -18.16 -6.49
CA MET A 225 1.11 -17.82 -6.05
C MET A 225 0.12 -17.89 -7.21
N GLU A 226 -1.11 -18.30 -6.94
CA GLU A 226 -2.23 -18.23 -7.89
C GLU A 226 -3.00 -16.92 -7.70
N VAL A 227 -2.97 -16.03 -8.69
CA VAL A 227 -3.76 -14.80 -8.65
C VAL A 227 -5.23 -15.13 -8.89
N ILE A 228 -6.08 -14.95 -7.88
CA ILE A 228 -7.49 -15.35 -7.92
C ILE A 228 -8.44 -14.18 -8.18
N GLN A 229 -8.02 -12.94 -7.88
CA GLN A 229 -8.85 -11.77 -8.10
C GLN A 229 -8.01 -10.50 -8.22
N VAL A 230 -8.35 -9.63 -9.17
CA VAL A 230 -7.76 -8.30 -9.31
C VAL A 230 -8.87 -7.30 -9.59
N GLU A 231 -9.04 -6.33 -8.71
CA GLU A 231 -10.06 -5.28 -8.83
C GLU A 231 -9.41 -3.90 -8.86
N GLY A 232 -9.89 -3.06 -9.78
CA GLY A 232 -9.57 -1.65 -9.72
C GLY A 232 -10.23 -1.00 -8.49
N TYR A 233 -9.46 -0.28 -7.71
CA TYR A 233 -9.94 0.39 -6.52
C TYR A 233 -9.84 1.90 -6.67
N ARG A 234 -10.85 2.60 -6.18
CA ARG A 234 -10.83 4.04 -6.00
C ARG A 234 -10.73 4.32 -4.52
N MET A 235 -9.58 4.78 -4.08
CA MET A 235 -9.39 5.20 -2.71
C MET A 235 -10.26 6.42 -2.43
N GLY A 236 -11.21 6.22 -1.53
CA GLY A 236 -12.10 7.28 -1.07
C GLY A 236 -13.20 7.64 -2.07
N GLN A 237 -14.33 8.02 -1.52
CA GLN A 237 -15.24 8.86 -2.25
C GLN A 237 -14.48 10.17 -2.47
N PHE A 238 -14.06 10.45 -3.70
CA PHE A 238 -13.80 11.83 -4.06
C PHE A 238 -15.01 12.62 -3.56
N PRO A 239 -14.79 13.72 -2.83
CA PRO A 239 -15.89 14.46 -2.27
C PRO A 239 -16.91 14.65 -3.39
N ARG A 240 -18.15 14.24 -3.11
CA ARG A 240 -19.23 14.47 -4.04
C ARG A 240 -19.13 15.93 -4.39
N PHE A 241 -19.14 16.23 -5.68
CA PHE A 241 -19.16 17.58 -6.19
C PHE A 241 -20.08 18.44 -5.34
N THR A 242 -19.53 19.31 -4.52
CA THR A 242 -20.29 20.30 -3.77
C THR A 242 -20.07 21.65 -4.42
N PRO A 243 -21.07 22.54 -4.41
CA PRO A 243 -20.91 23.91 -4.89
C PRO A 243 -19.71 24.63 -4.26
N VAL A 244 -19.39 24.29 -3.01
CA VAL A 244 -18.25 24.83 -2.26
C VAL A 244 -16.92 24.40 -2.86
N GLU A 245 -16.78 23.15 -3.27
CA GLU A 245 -15.55 22.67 -3.94
C GLU A 245 -15.39 23.30 -5.32
N LEU A 246 -16.48 23.52 -6.05
CA LEU A 246 -16.43 24.25 -7.32
C LEU A 246 -15.89 25.67 -7.12
N VAL A 247 -16.40 26.39 -6.11
CA VAL A 247 -15.94 27.76 -5.81
C VAL A 247 -14.45 27.75 -5.40
N LYS A 248 -14.02 26.78 -4.60
CA LYS A 248 -12.60 26.63 -4.23
C LYS A 248 -11.73 26.39 -5.45
N GLU A 249 -12.12 25.52 -6.38
CA GLU A 249 -11.38 25.27 -7.62
C GLU A 249 -11.34 26.49 -8.54
N CYS A 250 -12.42 27.23 -8.66
CA CYS A 250 -12.42 28.51 -9.39
C CYS A 250 -11.42 29.52 -8.79
N ILE A 251 -11.34 29.59 -7.46
CA ILE A 251 -10.37 30.47 -6.79
C ILE A 251 -8.95 29.97 -7.03
N ARG A 252 -8.70 28.68 -6.92
CA ARG A 252 -7.40 28.06 -7.16
C ARG A 252 -6.91 28.22 -8.59
N PHE A 253 -7.81 28.19 -9.57
CA PHE A 253 -7.49 28.36 -11.00
C PHE A 253 -6.75 29.67 -11.29
N PHE A 254 -6.99 30.73 -10.51
CA PHE A 254 -6.33 32.03 -10.64
C PHE A 254 -5.00 32.13 -9.88
N HIS A 255 -4.56 31.08 -9.17
CA HIS A 255 -3.27 31.08 -8.51
C HIS A 255 -2.16 30.55 -9.42
N PRO A 256 -1.06 31.30 -9.62
CA PRO A 256 0.07 30.86 -10.44
C PRO A 256 0.69 29.57 -9.84
N GLY A 257 0.87 28.54 -10.67
CA GLY A 257 1.50 27.28 -10.28
C GLY A 257 0.55 26.22 -9.70
N HIS A 258 -0.75 26.48 -9.66
CA HIS A 258 -1.71 25.50 -9.20
C HIS A 258 -2.10 24.54 -10.33
N THR A 259 -1.82 23.25 -10.16
CA THR A 259 -2.41 22.19 -10.99
C THR A 259 -3.83 21.94 -10.50
N ALA A 260 -4.81 22.05 -11.41
CA ALA A 260 -6.21 21.79 -11.08
C ALA A 260 -6.37 20.39 -10.48
N THR A 261 -6.86 20.33 -9.24
CA THR A 261 -7.20 19.06 -8.57
C THR A 261 -8.59 18.57 -8.93
N PHE A 262 -9.31 19.36 -9.72
CA PHE A 262 -10.66 19.08 -10.14
C PHE A 262 -10.68 18.29 -11.44
N HIS A 263 -11.23 17.09 -11.35
CA HIS A 263 -11.47 16.26 -12.51
C HIS A 263 -12.97 16.11 -12.74
N PHE A 264 -13.52 16.78 -13.74
CA PHE A 264 -14.90 16.63 -14.19
C PHE A 264 -15.21 15.19 -14.63
N PHE A 265 -14.20 14.51 -15.15
CA PHE A 265 -14.29 13.13 -15.52
C PHE A 265 -13.50 12.28 -14.51
N PRO A 266 -13.96 11.09 -14.17
CA PRO A 266 -13.14 10.19 -13.37
C PRO A 266 -11.78 10.07 -14.09
N THR A 267 -10.74 10.58 -13.43
CA THR A 267 -9.37 10.28 -13.81
C THR A 267 -9.24 8.78 -13.94
N HIS A 268 -8.32 8.31 -14.74
CA HIS A 268 -8.17 6.92 -15.15
C HIS A 268 -8.68 5.94 -14.07
N PRO A 269 -9.64 5.07 -14.35
CA PRO A 269 -10.35 4.29 -13.33
C PRO A 269 -9.45 3.28 -12.59
N ASN A 270 -8.22 3.09 -13.04
CA ASN A 270 -7.30 2.05 -12.60
C ASN A 270 -6.01 2.64 -12.03
N ARG A 271 -6.08 3.60 -11.11
CA ARG A 271 -4.88 4.14 -10.43
C ARG A 271 -4.44 3.29 -9.26
N ASP A 272 -5.38 2.60 -8.65
CA ASP A 272 -5.17 1.74 -7.49
C ASP A 272 -5.87 0.42 -7.72
N MET A 273 -5.33 -0.63 -7.13
CA MET A 273 -5.87 -1.97 -7.26
C MET A 273 -5.85 -2.71 -5.92
N TYR A 274 -6.80 -3.62 -5.78
CA TYR A 274 -6.70 -4.76 -4.88
C TYR A 274 -6.31 -6.00 -5.67
N ILE A 275 -5.47 -6.83 -5.09
CA ILE A 275 -5.14 -8.14 -5.64
C ILE A 275 -5.23 -9.19 -4.53
N ARG A 276 -5.84 -10.33 -4.85
CA ARG A 276 -5.84 -11.53 -4.03
C ARG A 276 -5.07 -12.62 -4.75
N ALA A 277 -4.16 -13.24 -4.04
CA ALA A 277 -3.41 -14.38 -4.55
C ALA A 277 -3.41 -15.49 -3.51
N ARG A 278 -3.53 -16.73 -3.96
CA ARG A 278 -3.60 -17.91 -3.09
C ARG A 278 -2.34 -18.74 -3.21
N LYS A 279 -1.84 -19.22 -2.08
CA LYS A 279 -0.79 -20.23 -2.05
C LYS A 279 -1.39 -21.58 -2.43
N PRO A 280 -0.95 -22.21 -3.52
CA PRO A 280 -1.49 -23.52 -3.93
C PRO A 280 -1.30 -24.57 -2.84
N HIS A 281 -2.18 -25.57 -2.81
CA HIS A 281 -1.94 -26.80 -2.06
C HIS A 281 -0.87 -27.61 -2.79
N LYS A 282 0.11 -28.08 -2.04
CA LYS A 282 1.14 -29.00 -2.56
C LYS A 282 0.61 -30.42 -2.72
#